data_325bba018408ead9e63d58f9f6fde275
#
_entry.id   325bba018408ead9e63d58f9f6fde275
#
_cell.length_a   1.000
_cell.length_b   1.000
_cell.length_c   1.000
_cell.angle_alpha   90.00
_cell.angle_beta   90.00
_cell.angle_gamma   90.00
#
_symmetry.space_group_name_H-M   'P 1'
#
loop_
_entity.id
_entity.type
_entity.pdbx_description
1 polymer ?
#
loop_
_entity_poly.entity_id
_entity_poly.type
_entity_poly.pdbx_seq_one_letter_code
_entity_poly.pdbx_strand_id
1 'polypeptide(L)'
;MKDNLTIVTGAGGFIGGHLVADLRRQGYRRIRAVDIKPLNDWYQRFQDVENLSLDLNVKENCEAAAKDARQIFNLAANMGGMGLPGFLRKR
;
A
#
# COMPACT_ATOMS: atom_id res chain seq x y z
N MET A 1 -15.60 2.80 2.98
CA MET A 1 -16.00 3.78 2.04
C MET A 1 -14.82 4.53 1.52
N LYS A 2 -15.04 5.38 0.55
CA LYS A 2 -13.93 6.05 -0.14
C LYS A 2 -13.20 7.08 0.69
N ASP A 3 -13.80 7.53 1.78
CA ASP A 3 -13.11 8.46 2.69
C ASP A 3 -12.27 7.75 3.74
N ASN A 4 -12.38 6.44 3.83
CA ASN A 4 -11.55 5.68 4.74
C ASN A 4 -10.18 5.44 4.12
N LEU A 5 -9.18 5.28 4.96
CA LEU A 5 -7.84 5.05 4.47
C LEU A 5 -7.74 3.66 3.83
N THR A 6 -7.27 3.64 2.61
CA THR A 6 -7.05 2.42 1.85
C THR A 6 -5.56 2.27 1.59
N ILE A 7 -5.03 1.09 1.88
CA ILE A 7 -3.62 0.81 1.65
C ILE A 7 -3.45 -0.10 0.46
N VAL A 8 -2.48 0.20 -0.38
CA VAL A 8 -2.06 -0.67 -1.47
C VAL A 8 -0.61 -1.04 -1.23
N THR A 9 -0.34 -2.31 -0.98
CA THR A 9 1.05 -2.78 -0.88
C THR A 9 1.48 -3.27 -2.24
N GLY A 10 2.78 -3.21 -2.51
CA GLY A 10 3.28 -3.51 -3.85
C GLY A 10 2.95 -2.39 -4.83
N ALA A 11 2.72 -1.20 -4.32
CA ALA A 11 2.25 -0.08 -5.12
C ALA A 11 3.29 0.44 -6.10
N GLY A 12 4.56 0.13 -5.90
CA GLY A 12 5.61 0.57 -6.80
C GLY A 12 5.74 -0.29 -8.04
N GLY A 13 5.03 -1.41 -8.12
CA GLY A 13 5.06 -2.25 -9.30
C GLY A 13 4.05 -1.82 -10.34
N PHE A 14 4.06 -2.55 -11.47
CA PHE A 14 3.16 -2.21 -12.57
C PHE A 14 1.70 -2.34 -12.16
N ILE A 15 1.33 -3.50 -11.62
CA ILE A 15 -0.07 -3.74 -11.25
C ILE A 15 -0.48 -2.84 -10.10
N GLY A 16 0.37 -2.73 -9.08
CA GLY A 16 0.05 -1.89 -7.93
C GLY A 16 -0.11 -0.44 -8.30
N GLY A 17 0.74 0.07 -9.17
CA GLY A 17 0.63 1.44 -9.63
C GLY A 17 -0.66 1.71 -10.39
N HIS A 18 -1.06 0.76 -11.23
CA HIS A 18 -2.32 0.90 -11.95
C HIS A 18 -3.53 0.81 -11.02
N LEU A 19 -3.45 -0.01 -9.99
CA LEU A 19 -4.52 -0.07 -9.00
C LEU A 19 -4.66 1.25 -8.26
N VAL A 20 -3.55 1.85 -7.85
CA VAL A 20 -3.62 3.15 -7.20
C VAL A 20 -4.25 4.19 -8.12
N ALA A 21 -3.85 4.18 -9.40
CA ALA A 21 -4.43 5.11 -10.36
C ALA A 21 -5.93 4.91 -10.50
N ASP A 22 -6.36 3.65 -10.51
CA ASP A 22 -7.77 3.35 -10.64
C ASP A 22 -8.56 3.79 -9.42
N LEU A 23 -8.03 3.54 -8.24
CA LEU A 23 -8.69 3.98 -7.00
C LEU A 23 -8.83 5.50 -6.96
N ARG A 24 -7.80 6.21 -7.42
CA ARG A 24 -7.89 7.66 -7.49
C ARG A 24 -9.03 8.09 -8.43
N ARG A 25 -9.12 7.45 -9.58
CA ARG A 25 -10.19 7.79 -10.53
C ARG A 25 -11.57 7.51 -9.96
N GLN A 26 -11.67 6.51 -9.09
CA GLN A 26 -12.94 6.17 -8.47
C GLN A 26 -13.32 7.08 -7.32
N GLY A 27 -12.45 7.99 -6.95
CA GLY A 27 -12.77 8.95 -5.91
C GLY A 27 -12.27 8.59 -4.51
N TYR A 28 -11.40 7.58 -4.40
CA TYR A 28 -10.79 7.29 -3.12
C TYR A 28 -9.85 8.42 -2.76
N ARG A 29 -10.08 9.03 -1.60
CA ARG A 29 -9.33 10.22 -1.23
C ARG A 29 -8.18 9.97 -0.30
N ARG A 30 -8.18 8.86 0.40
CA ARG A 30 -7.12 8.57 1.37
C ARG A 30 -6.48 7.26 0.97
N ILE A 31 -5.39 7.34 0.23
CA ILE A 31 -4.67 6.17 -0.26
C ILE A 31 -3.26 6.22 0.31
N ARG A 32 -2.82 5.11 0.87
CA ARG A 32 -1.43 4.94 1.29
C ARG A 32 -0.80 3.87 0.43
N ALA A 33 0.15 4.25 -0.39
CA ALA A 33 0.83 3.35 -1.31
C ALA A 33 2.17 2.94 -0.70
N VAL A 34 2.42 1.65 -0.61
CA VAL A 34 3.61 1.14 0.08
C VAL A 34 4.33 0.14 -0.81
N ASP A 35 5.64 0.26 -0.89
CA ASP A 35 6.48 -0.70 -1.59
C ASP A 35 7.86 -0.65 -0.96
N ILE A 36 8.60 -1.74 -1.08
CA ILE A 36 9.96 -1.78 -0.57
C ILE A 36 10.92 -1.02 -1.49
N LYS A 37 10.56 -0.86 -2.75
CA LYS A 37 11.42 -0.15 -3.70
C LYS A 37 11.61 1.30 -3.30
N PRO A 38 12.79 1.86 -3.56
CA PRO A 38 12.96 3.31 -3.41
C PRO A 38 11.93 4.04 -4.25
N LEU A 39 11.45 5.16 -3.75
CA LEU A 39 10.34 5.87 -4.40
C LEU A 39 10.63 6.21 -5.87
N ASN A 40 11.88 6.50 -6.19
CA ASN A 40 12.21 6.85 -7.57
C ASN A 40 12.17 5.68 -8.52
N ASP A 41 12.10 4.46 -7.99
CA ASP A 41 12.04 3.26 -8.83
C ASP A 41 10.63 2.76 -9.05
N TRP A 42 9.63 3.45 -8.53
CA TRP A 42 8.26 3.02 -8.70
C TRP A 42 7.80 3.25 -10.14
N TYR A 43 7.00 2.33 -10.64
CA TYR A 43 6.47 2.43 -12.00
C TYR A 43 5.72 3.73 -12.20
N GLN A 44 4.89 4.10 -11.24
CA GLN A 44 4.25 5.42 -11.22
C GLN A 44 3.96 5.80 -9.79
N ARG A 45 3.87 7.10 -9.54
CA ARG A 45 3.71 7.61 -8.20
C ARG A 45 2.91 8.90 -8.28
N PHE A 46 1.95 9.06 -7.38
CA PHE A 46 1.06 10.22 -7.43
C PHE A 46 1.31 11.11 -6.22
N GLN A 47 1.37 12.40 -6.44
CA GLN A 47 1.69 13.34 -5.36
C GLN A 47 0.58 13.46 -4.34
N ASP A 48 -0.65 13.21 -4.72
CA ASP A 48 -1.78 13.31 -3.80
C ASP A 48 -2.03 12.01 -3.04
N VAL A 49 -1.12 11.07 -3.14
CA VAL A 49 -1.18 9.80 -2.44
C VAL A 49 -0.03 9.77 -1.45
N GLU A 50 -0.26 9.20 -0.27
CA GLU A 50 0.82 9.00 0.70
C GLU A 50 1.69 7.85 0.20
N ASN A 51 2.92 8.13 -0.19
CA ASN A 51 3.81 7.12 -0.77
C ASN A 51 4.90 6.79 0.22
N LEU A 52 4.98 5.52 0.62
CA LEU A 52 5.95 5.08 1.62
C LEU A 52 6.83 3.97 1.07
N SER A 53 8.14 4.14 1.20
CA SER A 53 9.10 3.10 0.88
C SER A 53 9.42 2.37 2.17
N LEU A 54 8.82 1.20 2.38
CA LEU A 54 8.97 0.44 3.62
C LEU A 54 9.10 -1.04 3.32
N ASP A 55 9.97 -1.69 4.06
CA ASP A 55 10.09 -3.15 4.01
C ASP A 55 9.06 -3.74 4.96
N LEU A 56 8.01 -4.33 4.41
CA LEU A 56 6.94 -4.89 5.21
C LEU A 56 7.27 -6.22 5.85
N ASN A 57 8.49 -6.73 5.64
CA ASN A 57 8.96 -7.85 6.44
C ASN A 57 9.40 -7.41 7.82
N VAL A 58 9.55 -6.12 8.04
CA VAL A 58 9.88 -5.58 9.35
C VAL A 58 8.58 -5.27 10.08
N LYS A 59 8.40 -5.85 11.25
CA LYS A 59 7.12 -5.77 11.97
C LYS A 59 6.70 -4.32 12.24
N GLU A 60 7.63 -3.49 12.67
CA GLU A 60 7.32 -2.10 12.97
C GLU A 60 6.83 -1.35 11.75
N ASN A 61 7.37 -1.71 10.58
CA ASN A 61 6.95 -1.09 9.34
C ASN A 61 5.54 -1.54 8.96
N CYS A 62 5.22 -2.81 9.22
CA CYS A 62 3.86 -3.28 8.97
C CYS A 62 2.86 -2.54 9.83
N GLU A 63 3.20 -2.35 11.09
CA GLU A 63 2.30 -1.66 12.01
C GLU A 63 2.11 -0.22 11.59
N ALA A 64 3.19 0.44 11.18
CA ALA A 64 3.09 1.82 10.72
C ALA A 64 2.26 1.93 9.45
N ALA A 65 2.46 1.01 8.52
CA ALA A 65 1.72 1.04 7.26
C ALA A 65 0.24 0.79 7.48
N ALA A 66 -0.09 -0.08 8.44
CA ALA A 66 -1.48 -0.47 8.65
C ALA A 66 -2.26 0.49 9.54
N LYS A 67 -1.58 1.45 10.15
CA LYS A 67 -2.24 2.31 11.12
C LYS A 67 -3.41 3.04 10.51
N ASP A 68 -4.56 2.93 11.13
CA ASP A 68 -5.81 3.59 10.73
C ASP A 68 -6.36 3.09 9.41
N ALA A 69 -5.85 2.00 8.87
CA ALA A 69 -6.34 1.48 7.61
C ALA A 69 -7.67 0.78 7.79
N ARG A 70 -8.55 0.98 6.83
CA ARG A 70 -9.83 0.30 6.82
C ARG A 70 -9.91 -0.71 5.70
N GLN A 71 -9.10 -0.58 4.69
CA GLN A 71 -9.15 -1.45 3.54
C GLN A 71 -7.74 -1.65 3.00
N ILE A 72 -7.40 -2.86 2.62
CA ILE A 72 -6.06 -3.16 2.16
C ILE A 72 -6.12 -3.99 0.90
N PHE A 73 -5.39 -3.56 -0.11
CA PHE A 73 -5.11 -4.34 -1.29
C PHE A 73 -3.66 -4.80 -1.20
N ASN A 74 -3.45 -6.07 -0.92
CA ASN A 74 -2.12 -6.59 -0.65
C ASN A 74 -1.55 -7.26 -1.89
N LEU A 75 -0.79 -6.50 -2.67
CA LEU A 75 -0.17 -7.00 -3.89
C LEU A 75 1.31 -7.25 -3.75
N ALA A 76 1.89 -6.96 -2.60
CA ALA A 76 3.31 -7.18 -2.42
C ALA A 76 3.61 -8.67 -2.36
N ALA A 77 4.62 -9.08 -3.12
CA ALA A 77 5.09 -10.45 -3.07
C ALA A 77 6.07 -10.60 -1.92
N ASN A 78 6.21 -11.80 -1.42
CA ASN A 78 7.24 -12.10 -0.42
C ASN A 78 7.20 -11.22 0.80
N MET A 79 6.02 -10.98 1.31
CA MET A 79 5.93 -10.22 2.53
C MET A 79 6.27 -11.07 3.75
N GLY A 80 6.56 -12.33 3.54
CA GLY A 80 6.95 -13.18 4.63
C GLY A 80 5.83 -13.54 5.56
N GLY A 81 4.80 -12.79 5.57
CA GLY A 81 3.62 -13.09 6.37
C GLY A 81 3.81 -12.97 7.84
N MET A 82 5.07 -12.84 8.33
CA MET A 82 5.24 -12.76 9.70
C MET A 82 5.12 -11.37 10.13
N GLY A 83 4.59 -11.06 11.19
CA GLY A 83 4.42 -9.71 11.67
C GLY A 83 3.30 -8.93 11.02
N LEU A 84 2.64 -9.49 10.02
CA LEU A 84 1.52 -8.79 9.41
C LEU A 84 0.27 -8.96 10.26
N PRO A 85 -0.47 -7.90 10.48
CA PRO A 85 -1.78 -8.06 11.11
C PRO A 85 -2.65 -8.98 10.29
N GLY A 86 -3.57 -9.69 10.96
CA GLY A 86 -4.42 -10.64 10.27
C GLY A 86 -5.16 -10.05 9.08
N PHE A 87 -5.65 -8.83 9.21
CA PHE A 87 -6.40 -8.22 8.13
C PHE A 87 -5.52 -7.89 6.92
N LEU A 88 -4.23 -7.74 7.09
CA LEU A 88 -3.34 -7.53 5.96
C LEU A 88 -3.14 -8.80 5.16
N ARG A 89 -3.26 -9.95 5.79
CA ARG A 89 -3.03 -11.19 5.08
C ARG A 89 -4.23 -11.63 4.26
N LYS A 90 -5.36 -11.00 4.45
CA LYS A 90 -6.50 -11.37 3.75
C LYS A 90 -6.54 -10.89 2.40
N ARG A 91 -6.02 -10.35 1.95
CA ARG A 91 -6.18 -9.99 0.65
C ARG A 91 -5.98 -9.89 -0.04
#